data_ee9c04fb12af3b15757b44c9019dd923
#
_entry.id   ee9c04fb12af3b15757b44c9019dd923
#
_cell.length_a   1.000
_cell.length_b   1.000
_cell.length_c   1.000
_cell.angle_alpha   90.00
_cell.angle_beta   90.00
_cell.angle_gamma   90.00
#
_symmetry.space_group_name_H-M   'P 1'
#
loop_
_entity.id
_entity.type
_entity.pdbx_description
1 polymer ?
#
loop_
_entity_poly.entity_id
_entity_poly.type
_entity_poly.pdbx_seq_one_letter_code
_entity_poly.pdbx_strand_id
1 'polypeptide(L)'
;MVTRREVLKLSGMAAVSLLEKRPSLFASVAETPPDYSLTIGPHSLEVAPRKFVKTTAYNDQVPGPLLRFREGAPVSIRIDNHSADNQVVHWHGLFLPPEIDGAMEEGTPPIAPGKSASYTFTPEPSGLRWYHTHVMAGHDLKKGLYSGQFGVVWIEPRENPGRYDQEFFLTLHDWNGSLQGSDDGSMTPLYDVSTINGRTLGFGEPLRVKNGQRIMLHIVNTSATDPHWLALPGHSFRVLALDGNPVPSPQQVEMLHLSPAERISAEVTMNHPGVWVLGEVRKHVQAAGMGVVIEYADAHGKPVWQQPQTLHWDYIQFGATDNREPSAELKVTPIPLTFESRFTGHGAMDRWMINGKSFPDTETIALERGNRYRLIFKNKSQDDHPVHLHRSLFEVRRIAGRATSGILKDTILVKAGVEAEVEVTANAPGLSLFRCHQQDHMDMGFMMLFRCS
;
A
#
# COMPACT_ATOMS: atom_id res chain seq x y z
N MET A 1 69.07 49.85 -10.37
CA MET A 1 68.59 48.44 -10.27
C MET A 1 67.78 48.34 -8.95
N VAL A 2 66.48 48.31 -9.08
CA VAL A 2 65.59 48.19 -7.93
C VAL A 2 65.45 46.69 -7.61
N THR A 3 65.76 46.30 -6.41
CA THR A 3 65.78 44.89 -6.01
C THR A 3 64.35 44.36 -5.72
N ARG A 4 64.13 43.08 -5.97
CA ARG A 4 62.84 42.38 -5.71
C ARG A 4 62.22 42.60 -4.32
N ARG A 5 62.99 43.06 -3.35
CA ARG A 5 62.58 43.33 -1.98
C ARG A 5 61.91 44.72 -1.82
N GLU A 6 62.13 45.64 -2.71
CA GLU A 6 61.52 46.98 -2.68
C GLU A 6 60.19 47.04 -3.38
N VAL A 7 59.97 46.15 -4.35
CA VAL A 7 58.65 46.00 -5.04
C VAL A 7 57.61 45.37 -4.11
N LEU A 8 58.03 44.51 -3.16
CA LEU A 8 57.11 43.88 -2.20
C LEU A 8 56.72 44.79 -1.00
N LYS A 9 57.38 45.90 -0.79
CA LYS A 9 57.03 46.88 0.27
C LYS A 9 56.05 47.96 -0.18
N LEU A 10 55.84 48.13 -1.48
CA LEU A 10 54.93 49.13 -2.01
C LEU A 10 53.54 48.52 -2.39
N SER A 11 53.40 47.21 -2.39
CA SER A 11 52.11 46.50 -2.63
C SER A 11 51.32 46.25 -1.36
N GLY A 12 51.82 46.59 -0.16
CA GLY A 12 51.25 46.27 1.13
C GLY A 12 50.38 47.35 1.77
N MET A 13 50.20 48.52 1.17
CA MET A 13 49.55 49.65 1.83
C MET A 13 48.33 50.25 1.12
N ALA A 14 47.82 49.58 0.10
CA ALA A 14 46.63 50.06 -0.65
C ALA A 14 45.44 49.06 -0.66
N ALA A 15 45.37 48.14 0.28
CA ALA A 15 44.30 47.12 0.33
C ALA A 15 43.56 47.04 1.65
N VAL A 16 43.52 48.13 2.44
CA VAL A 16 42.76 48.19 3.70
C VAL A 16 41.87 49.42 3.74
N SER A 17 40.93 49.51 2.87
CA SER A 17 39.73 50.34 3.07
C SER A 17 38.80 50.28 1.87
N LEU A 18 38.07 49.18 1.72
CA LEU A 18 36.82 49.09 0.98
C LEU A 18 36.25 47.66 1.17
N LEU A 19 36.16 47.23 2.46
CA LEU A 19 35.18 46.20 2.83
C LEU A 19 33.89 46.93 3.20
N GLU A 20 33.28 47.59 2.23
CA GLU A 20 31.85 47.87 2.32
C GLU A 20 31.11 46.53 2.44
N LYS A 21 30.40 46.39 3.54
CA LYS A 21 29.41 45.34 3.73
C LYS A 21 28.47 45.33 2.54
N ARG A 22 28.74 44.48 1.54
CA ARG A 22 27.71 44.12 0.58
C ARG A 22 26.62 43.42 1.40
N PRO A 23 25.38 43.92 1.43
CA PRO A 23 24.29 43.13 1.97
C PRO A 23 24.27 41.86 1.16
N SER A 24 24.34 40.71 1.83
CA SER A 24 24.10 39.42 1.21
C SER A 24 22.66 39.44 0.69
N LEU A 25 22.49 39.71 -0.58
CA LEU A 25 21.28 39.47 -1.32
C LEU A 25 21.15 37.94 -1.57
N PHE A 26 21.28 37.15 -0.51
CA PHE A 26 20.53 35.91 -0.43
C PHE A 26 19.13 36.33 0.01
N ALA A 27 18.33 36.80 -0.96
CA ALA A 27 16.90 36.65 -0.83
C ALA A 27 16.69 35.15 -0.54
N SER A 28 16.28 34.82 0.68
CA SER A 28 15.72 33.55 0.94
C SER A 28 14.55 33.47 -0.03
N VAL A 29 14.69 32.67 -1.06
CA VAL A 29 13.53 32.26 -1.85
C VAL A 29 12.63 31.65 -0.79
N ALA A 30 11.55 32.32 -0.46
CA ALA A 30 10.56 31.78 0.44
C ALA A 30 10.13 30.45 -0.21
N GLU A 31 10.56 29.34 0.40
CA GLU A 31 10.15 28.03 -0.07
C GLU A 31 8.61 28.04 -0.06
N THR A 32 8.01 27.82 -1.20
CA THR A 32 6.55 27.67 -1.28
C THR A 32 6.16 26.57 -0.29
N PRO A 33 5.20 26.82 0.62
CA PRO A 33 4.78 25.77 1.54
C PRO A 33 4.38 24.52 0.76
N PRO A 34 4.72 23.34 1.23
CA PRO A 34 4.28 22.09 0.59
C PRO A 34 2.75 21.97 0.63
N ASP A 35 2.17 21.30 -0.37
CA ASP A 35 0.72 21.04 -0.39
C ASP A 35 0.29 20.17 0.79
N TYR A 36 1.18 19.24 1.21
CA TYR A 36 0.97 18.37 2.36
C TYR A 36 2.24 18.26 3.22
N SER A 37 2.02 18.12 4.53
CA SER A 37 3.09 17.81 5.49
C SER A 37 2.72 16.58 6.30
N LEU A 38 3.62 15.60 6.34
CA LEU A 38 3.50 14.40 7.14
C LEU A 38 4.60 14.37 8.19
N THR A 39 4.23 14.18 9.45
CA THR A 39 5.14 13.98 10.56
C THR A 39 5.09 12.52 10.99
N ILE A 40 6.23 11.83 11.05
CA ILE A 40 6.33 10.46 11.55
C ILE A 40 6.79 10.50 13.00
N GLY A 41 6.03 9.93 13.90
CA GLY A 41 6.38 9.94 15.32
C GLY A 41 5.69 8.85 16.15
N PRO A 42 6.16 8.65 17.41
CA PRO A 42 5.52 7.73 18.33
C PRO A 42 4.10 8.19 18.67
N HIS A 43 3.17 7.27 18.69
CA HIS A 43 1.75 7.53 18.94
C HIS A 43 1.14 6.49 19.89
N SER A 44 0.13 6.90 20.65
CA SER A 44 -0.66 6.02 21.50
C SER A 44 -2.11 6.00 21.03
N LEU A 45 -2.45 5.02 20.21
CA LEU A 45 -3.76 4.87 19.60
C LEU A 45 -4.72 4.20 20.59
N GLU A 46 -5.84 4.85 20.93
CA GLU A 46 -6.93 4.21 21.64
C GLU A 46 -7.82 3.44 20.65
N VAL A 47 -7.71 2.12 20.64
CA VAL A 47 -8.43 1.25 19.70
C VAL A 47 -9.81 0.82 20.21
N ALA A 48 -9.99 0.80 21.52
CA ALA A 48 -11.24 0.51 22.24
C ALA A 48 -11.24 1.30 23.56
N PRO A 49 -12.37 1.45 24.29
CA PRO A 49 -12.42 2.22 25.53
C PRO A 49 -11.31 1.78 26.51
N ARG A 50 -10.37 2.68 26.79
CA ARG A 50 -9.21 2.44 27.68
C ARG A 50 -8.24 1.34 27.22
N LYS A 51 -8.32 0.91 25.98
CA LYS A 51 -7.37 -0.03 25.34
C LYS A 51 -6.49 0.71 24.36
N PHE A 52 -5.21 0.82 24.65
CA PHE A 52 -4.24 1.59 23.87
C PHE A 52 -3.22 0.68 23.22
N VAL A 53 -2.87 1.02 21.97
CA VAL A 53 -1.76 0.44 21.22
C VAL A 53 -0.68 1.50 21.07
N LYS A 54 0.54 1.19 21.53
CA LYS A 54 1.70 2.04 21.26
C LYS A 54 2.27 1.71 19.89
N THR A 55 2.38 2.71 19.05
CA THR A 55 2.79 2.56 17.66
C THR A 55 3.58 3.79 17.17
N THR A 56 4.02 3.76 15.93
CA THR A 56 4.46 4.93 15.17
C THR A 56 3.37 5.26 14.16
N ALA A 57 3.07 6.54 13.96
CA ALA A 57 1.99 6.99 13.08
C ALA A 57 2.36 8.26 12.31
N TYR A 58 1.54 8.61 11.33
CA TYR A 58 1.62 9.88 10.61
C TYR A 58 0.70 10.91 11.28
N ASN A 59 1.22 12.11 11.56
CA ASN A 59 0.47 13.25 12.10
C ASN A 59 -0.36 12.89 13.34
N ASP A 60 0.20 12.08 14.25
CA ASP A 60 -0.42 11.67 15.52
C ASP A 60 -1.82 11.04 15.36
N GLN A 61 -2.07 10.35 14.26
CA GLN A 61 -3.36 9.67 14.00
C GLN A 61 -3.19 8.38 13.21
N VAL A 62 -4.17 7.47 13.33
CA VAL A 62 -4.27 6.23 12.56
C VAL A 62 -5.72 6.05 12.09
N PRO A 63 -5.94 5.87 10.78
CA PRO A 63 -4.96 6.03 9.71
C PRO A 63 -4.36 7.44 9.66
N GLY A 64 -3.20 7.59 9.04
CA GLY A 64 -2.64 8.89 8.70
C GLY A 64 -3.59 9.73 7.85
N PRO A 65 -3.31 11.03 7.60
CA PRO A 65 -4.18 11.90 6.83
C PRO A 65 -4.59 11.32 5.47
N LEU A 66 -5.86 11.49 5.10
CA LEU A 66 -6.31 11.24 3.73
C LEU A 66 -5.69 12.29 2.82
N LEU A 67 -4.87 11.85 1.87
CA LEU A 67 -4.28 12.72 0.86
C LEU A 67 -5.16 12.68 -0.40
N ARG A 68 -5.66 13.84 -0.82
CA ARG A 68 -6.47 13.97 -2.04
C ARG A 68 -5.65 14.67 -3.10
N PHE A 69 -5.34 13.95 -4.16
CA PHE A 69 -4.61 14.48 -5.31
C PHE A 69 -5.52 14.60 -6.53
N ARG A 70 -5.09 15.39 -7.49
CA ARG A 70 -5.69 15.43 -8.84
C ARG A 70 -4.76 14.73 -9.80
N GLU A 71 -5.27 13.80 -10.56
CA GLU A 71 -4.49 13.09 -11.58
C GLU A 71 -3.82 14.06 -12.55
N GLY A 72 -2.50 13.91 -12.72
CA GLY A 72 -1.69 14.75 -13.63
C GLY A 72 -1.43 16.17 -13.14
N ALA A 73 -1.84 16.56 -11.92
CA ALA A 73 -1.48 17.84 -11.31
C ALA A 73 -0.30 17.63 -10.34
N PRO A 74 0.82 18.38 -10.49
CA PRO A 74 1.94 18.24 -9.56
C PRO A 74 1.53 18.47 -8.12
N VAL A 75 2.10 17.68 -7.20
CA VAL A 75 1.91 17.81 -5.76
C VAL A 75 3.26 17.83 -5.05
N SER A 76 3.38 18.64 -4.00
CA SER A 76 4.55 18.72 -3.13
C SER A 76 4.22 18.22 -1.73
N ILE A 77 5.07 17.33 -1.19
CA ILE A 77 4.87 16.72 0.11
C ILE A 77 6.17 16.79 0.89
N ARG A 78 6.08 17.29 2.12
CA ARG A 78 7.17 17.26 3.09
C ARG A 78 6.92 16.18 4.12
N ILE A 79 7.96 15.42 4.46
CA ILE A 79 7.93 14.39 5.50
C ILE A 79 9.00 14.71 6.54
N ASP A 80 8.58 14.84 7.79
CA ASP A 80 9.46 15.11 8.94
C ASP A 80 9.53 13.84 9.83
N ASN A 81 10.71 13.28 10.02
CA ASN A 81 10.91 12.09 10.84
C ASN A 81 11.25 12.48 12.29
N HIS A 82 10.28 12.34 13.19
CA HIS A 82 10.45 12.52 14.63
C HIS A 82 10.54 11.18 15.38
N SER A 83 10.64 10.07 14.68
CA SER A 83 10.88 8.74 15.28
C SER A 83 12.36 8.52 15.58
N ALA A 84 12.67 7.44 16.29
CA ALA A 84 14.04 7.07 16.63
C ALA A 84 14.78 6.30 15.51
N ASP A 85 14.03 5.82 14.50
CA ASP A 85 14.55 4.97 13.44
C ASP A 85 14.60 5.71 12.10
N ASN A 86 15.41 5.23 11.17
CA ASN A 86 15.32 5.63 9.77
C ASN A 86 13.94 5.29 9.21
N GLN A 87 13.36 6.20 8.44
CA GLN A 87 12.03 6.03 7.85
C GLN A 87 12.10 6.14 6.33
N VAL A 88 11.19 5.44 5.68
CA VAL A 88 10.94 5.57 4.26
C VAL A 88 9.44 5.40 4.04
N VAL A 89 8.88 6.17 3.10
CA VAL A 89 7.44 6.16 2.80
C VAL A 89 7.26 5.70 1.37
N HIS A 90 6.63 4.54 1.22
CA HIS A 90 6.25 4.01 -0.09
C HIS A 90 4.88 4.54 -0.52
N TRP A 91 4.84 5.00 -1.77
CA TRP A 91 3.64 5.52 -2.42
C TRP A 91 2.99 4.41 -3.26
N HIS A 92 2.33 3.50 -2.58
CA HIS A 92 1.83 2.27 -3.16
C HIS A 92 0.82 2.49 -4.28
N GLY A 93 1.13 1.95 -5.45
CA GLY A 93 0.29 2.02 -6.65
C GLY A 93 0.47 3.27 -7.50
N LEU A 94 1.48 4.13 -7.21
CA LEU A 94 1.85 5.28 -8.03
C LEU A 94 3.02 4.93 -8.95
N PHE A 95 3.14 5.67 -10.06
CA PHE A 95 4.24 5.50 -11.02
C PHE A 95 5.30 6.57 -10.79
N LEU A 96 6.17 6.32 -9.83
CA LEU A 96 7.18 7.27 -9.40
C LEU A 96 8.60 6.83 -9.79
N PRO A 97 9.56 7.77 -9.88
CA PRO A 97 10.97 7.41 -9.99
C PRO A 97 11.46 6.62 -8.76
N PRO A 98 12.45 5.70 -8.90
CA PRO A 98 12.95 4.87 -7.79
C PRO A 98 13.43 5.68 -6.59
N GLU A 99 13.96 6.90 -6.83
CA GLU A 99 14.52 7.77 -5.79
C GLU A 99 13.46 8.32 -4.84
N ILE A 100 12.17 8.25 -5.21
CA ILE A 100 11.06 8.77 -4.40
C ILE A 100 9.92 7.77 -4.22
N ASP A 101 10.00 6.59 -4.82
CA ASP A 101 8.96 5.54 -4.72
C ASP A 101 8.79 5.01 -3.29
N GLY A 102 9.86 5.01 -2.52
CA GLY A 102 9.82 4.66 -1.10
C GLY A 102 10.29 3.25 -0.77
N ALA A 103 11.16 2.66 -1.58
CA ALA A 103 11.89 1.43 -1.26
C ALA A 103 13.40 1.67 -1.32
N MET A 104 14.11 1.33 -0.24
CA MET A 104 15.57 1.50 -0.18
C MET A 104 16.27 0.58 -1.19
N GLU A 105 15.71 -0.57 -1.45
CA GLU A 105 16.18 -1.57 -2.42
C GLU A 105 16.19 -1.04 -3.86
N GLU A 106 15.31 -0.08 -4.17
CA GLU A 106 15.23 0.59 -5.47
C GLU A 106 16.15 1.81 -5.57
N GLY A 107 16.54 2.38 -4.41
CA GLY A 107 17.41 3.54 -4.34
C GLY A 107 16.79 4.76 -3.64
N THR A 108 15.60 4.66 -3.05
CA THR A 108 15.04 5.74 -2.24
C THR A 108 15.87 5.95 -0.97
N PRO A 109 16.42 7.15 -0.71
CA PRO A 109 17.17 7.42 0.52
C PRO A 109 16.26 7.40 1.75
N PRO A 110 16.68 6.79 2.87
CA PRO A 110 15.94 6.85 4.11
C PRO A 110 15.99 8.25 4.74
N ILE A 111 14.94 8.63 5.45
CA ILE A 111 14.86 9.85 6.25
C ILE A 111 15.36 9.53 7.65
N ALA A 112 16.54 10.02 8.00
CA ALA A 112 17.14 9.78 9.31
C ALA A 112 16.33 10.47 10.45
N PRO A 113 16.47 10.02 11.72
CA PRO A 113 15.88 10.68 12.87
C PRO A 113 16.16 12.17 12.94
N GLY A 114 15.13 12.99 13.15
CA GLY A 114 15.21 14.44 13.18
C GLY A 114 15.48 15.11 11.83
N LYS A 115 15.40 14.39 10.74
CA LYS A 115 15.56 14.91 9.37
C LYS A 115 14.22 14.94 8.63
N SER A 116 14.23 15.64 7.50
CA SER A 116 13.09 15.80 6.61
C SER A 116 13.46 15.44 5.18
N ALA A 117 12.46 14.99 4.42
CA ALA A 117 12.54 14.88 2.98
C ALA A 117 11.37 15.63 2.33
N SER A 118 11.60 16.14 1.12
CA SER A 118 10.56 16.78 0.32
C SER A 118 10.48 16.09 -1.04
N TYR A 119 9.26 15.78 -1.44
CA TYR A 119 8.96 15.10 -2.70
C TYR A 119 8.04 15.99 -3.54
N THR A 120 8.31 16.06 -4.83
CA THR A 120 7.41 16.69 -5.79
C THR A 120 7.22 15.72 -6.94
N PHE A 121 5.99 15.38 -7.22
CA PHE A 121 5.66 14.43 -8.28
C PHE A 121 4.27 14.70 -8.87
N THR A 122 4.03 14.12 -10.03
CA THR A 122 2.71 14.15 -10.68
C THR A 122 2.03 12.82 -10.39
N PRO A 123 0.92 12.81 -9.61
CA PRO A 123 0.26 11.57 -9.23
C PRO A 123 -0.45 10.93 -10.41
N GLU A 124 -0.12 9.68 -10.67
CA GLU A 124 -0.70 8.78 -11.67
C GLU A 124 -0.54 7.32 -11.21
N PRO A 125 -1.49 6.45 -11.58
CA PRO A 125 -2.81 6.69 -12.16
C PRO A 125 -3.85 7.08 -11.11
N SER A 126 -5.02 7.57 -11.56
CA SER A 126 -6.16 7.90 -10.68
C SER A 126 -6.70 6.68 -9.93
N GLY A 127 -7.50 6.94 -8.88
CA GLY A 127 -8.16 5.93 -8.07
C GLY A 127 -7.61 5.79 -6.66
N LEU A 128 -7.98 4.70 -6.00
CA LEU A 128 -7.62 4.42 -4.61
C LEU A 128 -6.18 3.90 -4.53
N ARG A 129 -5.32 4.70 -3.93
CA ARG A 129 -3.92 4.38 -3.62
C ARG A 129 -3.72 4.52 -2.11
N TRP A 130 -2.53 4.24 -1.62
CA TRP A 130 -2.20 4.43 -0.22
C TRP A 130 -0.71 4.69 -0.02
N TYR A 131 -0.34 5.17 1.14
CA TYR A 131 1.06 5.35 1.52
C TYR A 131 1.33 4.63 2.83
N HIS A 132 2.52 4.06 2.95
CA HIS A 132 2.90 3.30 4.13
C HIS A 132 4.41 3.25 4.31
N THR A 133 4.85 2.84 5.49
CA THR A 133 6.27 2.58 5.73
C THR A 133 6.74 1.37 4.95
N HIS A 134 7.98 1.42 4.49
CA HIS A 134 8.66 0.28 3.85
C HIS A 134 9.88 -0.17 4.65
N VAL A 135 9.85 0.05 5.97
CA VAL A 135 10.92 -0.35 6.88
C VAL A 135 10.77 -1.83 7.24
N MET A 136 11.89 -2.54 7.27
CA MET A 136 11.94 -3.92 7.77
C MET A 136 11.56 -3.95 9.25
N ALA A 137 10.66 -4.85 9.63
CA ALA A 137 10.21 -5.04 11.01
C ALA A 137 11.04 -6.10 11.74
N GLY A 138 11.55 -7.10 11.01
CA GLY A 138 12.20 -8.25 11.59
C GLY A 138 11.26 -8.98 12.56
N HIS A 139 11.65 -9.07 13.83
CA HIS A 139 10.82 -9.66 14.89
C HIS A 139 10.02 -8.64 15.71
N ASP A 140 10.11 -7.36 15.38
CA ASP A 140 9.41 -6.31 16.12
C ASP A 140 8.03 -6.02 15.51
N LEU A 141 7.00 -6.69 16.04
CA LEU A 141 5.60 -6.52 15.60
C LEU A 141 5.00 -5.14 15.92
N LYS A 142 5.85 -4.12 16.16
CA LYS A 142 5.47 -2.70 16.29
C LYS A 142 6.11 -1.83 15.22
N LYS A 143 6.94 -2.42 14.36
CA LYS A 143 7.64 -1.74 13.24
C LYS A 143 7.08 -2.21 11.89
N GLY A 144 7.55 -1.57 10.82
CA GLY A 144 7.10 -1.89 9.48
C GLY A 144 5.58 -1.81 9.36
N LEU A 145 4.98 -2.69 8.60
CA LEU A 145 3.53 -2.73 8.40
C LEU A 145 2.72 -3.12 9.65
N TYR A 146 3.36 -3.60 10.74
CA TYR A 146 2.68 -3.81 12.02
C TYR A 146 2.40 -2.50 12.77
N SER A 147 2.96 -1.39 12.32
CA SER A 147 2.75 -0.06 12.93
C SER A 147 1.56 0.67 12.31
N GLY A 148 1.21 1.82 12.89
CA GLY A 148 0.18 2.73 12.36
C GLY A 148 0.66 3.63 11.21
N GLN A 149 1.80 3.32 10.59
CA GLN A 149 2.37 4.11 9.51
C GLN A 149 1.75 3.78 8.15
N PHE A 150 0.49 4.08 8.02
CA PHE A 150 -0.26 3.98 6.76
C PHE A 150 -1.32 5.07 6.66
N GLY A 151 -1.67 5.42 5.43
CA GLY A 151 -2.78 6.33 5.14
C GLY A 151 -3.25 6.19 3.70
N VAL A 152 -4.42 6.72 3.42
CA VAL A 152 -5.07 6.60 2.12
C VAL A 152 -4.66 7.76 1.21
N VAL A 153 -4.44 7.45 -0.06
CA VAL A 153 -4.32 8.42 -1.17
C VAL A 153 -5.51 8.21 -2.10
N TRP A 154 -6.28 9.26 -2.30
CA TRP A 154 -7.31 9.31 -3.32
C TRP A 154 -6.85 10.23 -4.45
N ILE A 155 -6.62 9.65 -5.62
CA ILE A 155 -6.26 10.42 -6.82
C ILE A 155 -7.52 10.60 -7.65
N GLU A 156 -8.05 11.82 -7.63
CA GLU A 156 -9.26 12.17 -8.36
C GLU A 156 -9.02 12.05 -9.88
N PRO A 157 -9.84 11.26 -10.61
CA PRO A 157 -9.69 11.15 -12.05
C PRO A 157 -9.97 12.48 -12.72
N ARG A 158 -9.32 12.74 -13.86
CA ARG A 158 -9.52 13.96 -14.66
C ARG A 158 -10.95 14.09 -15.18
N GLU A 159 -11.56 12.95 -15.48
CA GLU A 159 -12.90 12.90 -16.06
C GLU A 159 -13.79 11.93 -15.27
N ASN A 160 -15.04 12.30 -15.09
CA ASN A 160 -16.12 11.48 -14.56
C ASN A 160 -15.79 10.78 -13.21
N PRO A 161 -15.72 11.53 -12.09
CA PRO A 161 -15.42 10.98 -10.77
C PRO A 161 -16.49 10.00 -10.23
N GLY A 162 -17.51 9.70 -11.00
CA GLY A 162 -18.66 8.89 -10.59
C GLY A 162 -19.77 9.75 -9.97
N ARG A 163 -20.97 9.14 -9.80
CA ARG A 163 -22.12 9.76 -9.16
C ARG A 163 -22.58 8.89 -8.01
N TYR A 164 -22.23 9.28 -6.81
CA TYR A 164 -22.66 8.68 -5.55
C TYR A 164 -23.01 9.81 -4.56
N ASP A 165 -23.80 9.48 -3.54
CA ASP A 165 -24.30 10.47 -2.59
C ASP A 165 -23.30 10.73 -1.45
N GLN A 166 -22.53 9.70 -1.08
CA GLN A 166 -21.46 9.77 -0.07
C GLN A 166 -20.32 8.80 -0.42
N GLU A 167 -19.13 9.10 0.11
CA GLU A 167 -17.98 8.20 0.05
C GLU A 167 -17.37 8.00 1.43
N PHE A 168 -16.86 6.79 1.68
CA PHE A 168 -16.17 6.42 2.91
C PHE A 168 -14.86 5.73 2.59
N PHE A 169 -13.80 6.12 3.27
CA PHE A 169 -12.48 5.50 3.18
C PHE A 169 -12.25 4.65 4.41
N LEU A 170 -12.02 3.35 4.22
CA LEU A 170 -11.88 2.37 5.27
C LEU A 170 -10.52 1.68 5.17
N THR A 171 -9.75 1.69 6.26
CA THR A 171 -8.51 0.95 6.40
C THR A 171 -8.71 -0.20 7.38
N LEU A 172 -8.35 -1.41 6.98
CA LEU A 172 -8.41 -2.61 7.82
C LEU A 172 -7.03 -2.87 8.38
N HIS A 173 -6.91 -3.02 9.70
CA HIS A 173 -5.61 -3.24 10.31
C HIS A 173 -5.68 -4.07 11.60
N ASP A 174 -4.65 -4.89 11.84
CA ASP A 174 -4.53 -5.76 12.99
C ASP A 174 -3.38 -5.33 13.90
N TRP A 175 -3.56 -5.51 15.22
CA TRP A 175 -2.70 -4.98 16.25
C TRP A 175 -2.34 -6.00 17.32
N ASN A 176 -1.25 -5.71 18.07
CA ASN A 176 -0.81 -6.48 19.21
C ASN A 176 -0.57 -7.95 18.88
N GLY A 177 0.15 -8.19 17.80
CA GLY A 177 0.52 -9.53 17.40
C GLY A 177 1.48 -10.19 18.40
N SER A 178 1.40 -11.51 18.45
CA SER A 178 2.42 -12.39 19.03
C SER A 178 2.83 -13.41 17.97
N LEU A 179 4.11 -13.75 17.92
CA LEU A 179 4.57 -14.78 17.01
C LEU A 179 4.28 -16.15 17.62
N GLN A 180 3.55 -16.99 16.91
CA GLN A 180 3.33 -18.38 17.28
C GLN A 180 4.06 -19.30 16.27
N GLY A 181 4.83 -20.23 16.80
CA GLY A 181 5.42 -21.31 16.00
C GLY A 181 4.36 -22.33 15.62
N SER A 182 4.35 -22.77 14.38
CA SER A 182 3.56 -23.89 13.89
C SER A 182 4.37 -25.18 13.89
N ASP A 183 3.71 -26.32 13.72
CA ASP A 183 4.35 -27.65 13.72
C ASP A 183 5.34 -27.83 12.56
N ASP A 184 5.20 -27.06 11.48
CA ASP A 184 6.12 -27.02 10.34
C ASP A 184 7.31 -26.09 10.55
N GLY A 185 7.36 -25.38 11.71
CA GLY A 185 8.44 -24.47 12.08
C GLY A 185 8.25 -23.04 11.60
N SER A 186 7.18 -22.74 10.89
CA SER A 186 6.85 -21.38 10.52
C SER A 186 6.42 -20.55 11.73
N MET A 187 6.56 -19.24 11.66
CA MET A 187 6.16 -18.29 12.68
C MET A 187 5.03 -17.41 12.13
N THR A 188 3.83 -17.58 12.66
CA THR A 188 2.67 -16.80 12.21
C THR A 188 2.31 -15.74 13.24
N PRO A 189 2.14 -14.48 12.85
CA PRO A 189 1.60 -13.45 13.73
C PRO A 189 0.13 -13.76 14.06
N LEU A 190 -0.21 -13.73 15.35
CA LEU A 190 -1.60 -13.74 15.84
C LEU A 190 -1.92 -12.38 16.44
N TYR A 191 -3.09 -11.86 16.14
CA TYR A 191 -3.50 -10.53 16.56
C TYR A 191 -4.64 -10.55 17.58
N ASP A 192 -4.52 -9.67 18.59
CA ASP A 192 -5.53 -9.54 19.65
C ASP A 192 -6.60 -8.50 19.33
N VAL A 193 -6.33 -7.61 18.38
CA VAL A 193 -7.19 -6.48 18.03
C VAL A 193 -7.22 -6.29 16.53
N SER A 194 -8.42 -6.16 16.00
CA SER A 194 -8.66 -5.82 14.59
C SER A 194 -9.52 -4.56 14.50
N THR A 195 -9.18 -3.66 13.61
CA THR A 195 -9.81 -2.33 13.54
C THR A 195 -10.19 -1.92 12.13
N ILE A 196 -11.24 -1.12 12.03
CA ILE A 196 -11.50 -0.28 10.87
C ILE A 196 -11.20 1.16 11.25
N ASN A 197 -10.35 1.83 10.47
CA ASN A 197 -9.90 3.20 10.74
C ASN A 197 -9.35 3.40 12.17
N GLY A 198 -8.59 2.43 12.67
CA GLY A 198 -7.96 2.47 13.98
C GLY A 198 -8.91 2.27 15.18
N ARG A 199 -10.16 1.86 14.94
CA ARG A 199 -11.17 1.64 16.00
C ARG A 199 -11.79 0.26 15.87
N THR A 200 -12.04 -0.38 17.02
CA THR A 200 -12.79 -1.63 17.08
C THR A 200 -14.28 -1.41 16.86
N LEU A 201 -14.99 -2.45 16.44
CA LEU A 201 -16.44 -2.45 16.29
C LEU A 201 -17.14 -1.94 17.56
N GLY A 202 -18.00 -0.94 17.38
CA GLY A 202 -18.76 -0.32 18.47
C GLY A 202 -18.02 0.79 19.23
N PHE A 203 -16.75 1.06 18.90
CA PHE A 203 -15.99 2.20 19.44
C PHE A 203 -15.78 3.32 18.41
N GLY A 204 -15.70 2.98 17.13
CA GLY A 204 -15.64 3.96 16.03
C GLY A 204 -16.98 4.65 15.80
N GLU A 205 -16.95 5.82 15.17
CA GLU A 205 -18.16 6.51 14.73
C GLU A 205 -18.90 5.69 13.67
N PRO A 206 -20.24 5.59 13.77
CA PRO A 206 -21.03 4.92 12.75
C PRO A 206 -20.97 5.65 11.41
N LEU A 207 -21.02 4.89 10.33
CA LEU A 207 -21.25 5.44 9.00
C LEU A 207 -22.74 5.74 8.86
N ARG A 208 -23.09 7.03 8.83
CA ARG A 208 -24.49 7.46 8.77
C ARG A 208 -24.94 7.59 7.32
N VAL A 209 -26.06 6.94 7.00
CA VAL A 209 -26.62 6.87 5.66
C VAL A 209 -28.11 7.14 5.65
N LYS A 210 -28.68 7.42 4.48
CA LYS A 210 -30.14 7.56 4.29
C LYS A 210 -30.65 6.48 3.35
N ASN A 211 -31.90 6.10 3.52
CA ASN A 211 -32.54 5.16 2.61
C ASN A 211 -32.54 5.69 1.16
N GLY A 212 -32.19 4.83 0.22
CA GLY A 212 -32.08 5.15 -1.20
C GLY A 212 -30.74 5.74 -1.64
N GLN A 213 -29.84 6.11 -0.71
CA GLN A 213 -28.51 6.61 -1.09
C GLN A 213 -27.66 5.52 -1.74
N ARG A 214 -26.84 5.95 -2.68
CA ARG A 214 -25.72 5.18 -3.19
C ARG A 214 -24.45 5.67 -2.52
N ILE A 215 -23.81 4.81 -1.76
CA ILE A 215 -22.54 5.12 -1.11
C ILE A 215 -21.39 4.43 -1.82
N MET A 216 -20.25 5.08 -1.83
CA MET A 216 -18.99 4.50 -2.29
C MET A 216 -18.13 4.12 -1.09
N LEU A 217 -17.76 2.85 -1.02
CA LEU A 217 -16.80 2.34 -0.05
C LEU A 217 -15.44 2.16 -0.72
N HIS A 218 -14.45 2.87 -0.25
CA HIS A 218 -13.04 2.75 -0.64
C HIS A 218 -12.30 2.02 0.48
N ILE A 219 -11.97 0.76 0.28
CA ILE A 219 -11.43 -0.11 1.32
C ILE A 219 -10.01 -0.51 0.98
N VAL A 220 -9.10 -0.36 1.94
CA VAL A 220 -7.69 -0.77 1.85
C VAL A 220 -7.40 -1.77 2.96
N ASN A 221 -6.87 -2.93 2.64
CA ASN A 221 -6.31 -3.81 3.65
C ASN A 221 -4.87 -3.37 3.94
N THR A 222 -4.67 -2.73 5.09
CA THR A 222 -3.37 -2.24 5.59
C THR A 222 -2.76 -3.17 6.64
N SER A 223 -3.35 -4.36 6.87
CA SER A 223 -2.79 -5.36 7.78
C SER A 223 -1.45 -5.86 7.30
N ALA A 224 -0.56 -6.15 8.23
CA ALA A 224 0.79 -6.61 7.90
C ALA A 224 0.80 -8.00 7.25
N THR A 225 -0.12 -8.89 7.66
CA THR A 225 -0.14 -10.29 7.20
C THR A 225 -1.55 -10.83 6.92
N ASP A 226 -2.60 -10.34 7.59
CA ASP A 226 -3.91 -10.96 7.55
C ASP A 226 -4.79 -10.48 6.39
N PRO A 227 -5.38 -11.41 5.62
CA PRO A 227 -6.46 -11.09 4.70
C PRO A 227 -7.78 -10.87 5.46
N HIS A 228 -8.70 -10.10 4.87
CA HIS A 228 -10.02 -9.83 5.45
C HIS A 228 -11.16 -10.14 4.50
N TRP A 229 -12.27 -10.62 5.07
CA TRP A 229 -13.52 -10.91 4.38
C TRP A 229 -14.65 -10.09 4.98
N LEU A 230 -15.13 -9.08 4.28
CA LEU A 230 -16.16 -8.18 4.78
C LEU A 230 -17.52 -8.44 4.15
N ALA A 231 -18.57 -8.37 4.97
CA ALA A 231 -19.94 -8.42 4.50
C ALA A 231 -20.80 -7.36 5.19
N LEU A 232 -21.90 -6.97 4.54
CA LEU A 232 -22.91 -6.06 5.07
C LEU A 232 -24.29 -6.72 4.91
N PRO A 233 -24.89 -7.21 6.01
CA PRO A 233 -26.17 -7.91 5.93
C PRO A 233 -27.27 -7.09 5.23
N GLY A 234 -28.08 -7.76 4.41
CA GLY A 234 -29.16 -7.14 3.66
C GLY A 234 -28.74 -6.28 2.47
N HIS A 235 -27.42 -6.16 2.21
CA HIS A 235 -26.87 -5.36 1.10
C HIS A 235 -25.88 -6.17 0.29
N SER A 236 -25.61 -5.72 -0.94
CA SER A 236 -24.57 -6.24 -1.79
C SER A 236 -23.62 -5.13 -2.24
N PHE A 237 -22.40 -5.52 -2.56
CA PHE A 237 -21.36 -4.63 -3.05
C PHE A 237 -21.27 -4.73 -4.56
N ARG A 238 -21.45 -3.64 -5.27
CA ARG A 238 -21.12 -3.54 -6.68
C ARG A 238 -19.67 -3.12 -6.82
N VAL A 239 -18.79 -4.07 -7.07
CA VAL A 239 -17.35 -3.80 -7.19
C VAL A 239 -17.08 -3.05 -8.49
N LEU A 240 -16.49 -1.86 -8.38
CA LEU A 240 -16.20 -0.97 -9.50
C LEU A 240 -14.71 -0.90 -9.83
N ALA A 241 -13.84 -1.08 -8.82
CA ALA A 241 -12.41 -1.03 -9.02
C ALA A 241 -11.68 -2.00 -8.08
N LEU A 242 -10.59 -2.57 -8.57
CA LEU A 242 -9.60 -3.35 -7.83
C LEU A 242 -8.25 -2.62 -7.89
N ASP A 243 -7.57 -2.50 -6.76
CA ASP A 243 -6.32 -1.74 -6.60
C ASP A 243 -6.38 -0.34 -7.22
N GLY A 244 -7.56 0.31 -7.10
CA GLY A 244 -7.84 1.63 -7.63
C GLY A 244 -8.03 1.70 -9.15
N ASN A 245 -8.01 0.57 -9.86
CA ASN A 245 -8.20 0.51 -11.30
C ASN A 245 -9.62 0.00 -11.63
N PRO A 246 -10.38 0.65 -12.51
CA PRO A 246 -11.71 0.20 -12.89
C PRO A 246 -11.70 -1.23 -13.42
N VAL A 247 -12.68 -2.03 -13.01
CA VAL A 247 -12.84 -3.40 -13.54
C VAL A 247 -13.63 -3.39 -14.85
N PRO A 248 -13.29 -4.26 -15.82
CA PRO A 248 -14.03 -4.35 -17.07
C PRO A 248 -15.51 -4.71 -16.91
N SER A 249 -15.81 -5.58 -15.93
CA SER A 249 -17.15 -6.09 -15.68
C SER A 249 -17.53 -5.94 -14.21
N PRO A 250 -18.11 -4.79 -13.80
CA PRO A 250 -18.59 -4.61 -12.44
C PRO A 250 -19.63 -5.66 -12.06
N GLN A 251 -19.40 -6.37 -10.95
CA GLN A 251 -20.28 -7.44 -10.45
C GLN A 251 -20.80 -7.10 -9.06
N GLN A 252 -21.97 -7.62 -8.72
CA GLN A 252 -22.48 -7.60 -7.36
C GLN A 252 -22.04 -8.83 -6.59
N VAL A 253 -21.54 -8.63 -5.38
CA VAL A 253 -21.10 -9.69 -4.47
C VAL A 253 -21.66 -9.45 -3.08
N GLU A 254 -21.84 -10.52 -2.30
CA GLU A 254 -22.30 -10.43 -0.90
C GLU A 254 -21.11 -10.24 0.08
N MET A 255 -19.90 -10.54 -0.38
CA MET A 255 -18.70 -10.50 0.42
C MET A 255 -17.53 -9.94 -0.40
N LEU A 256 -16.73 -9.09 0.24
CA LEU A 256 -15.45 -8.61 -0.28
C LEU A 256 -14.31 -9.40 0.37
N HIS A 257 -13.29 -9.73 -0.40
CA HIS A 257 -12.05 -10.30 0.12
C HIS A 257 -10.89 -9.41 -0.29
N LEU A 258 -10.07 -9.04 0.70
CA LEU A 258 -8.87 -8.22 0.51
C LEU A 258 -7.68 -8.87 1.21
N SER A 259 -6.68 -9.29 0.47
CA SER A 259 -5.38 -9.65 1.03
C SER A 259 -4.58 -8.38 1.40
N PRO A 260 -3.50 -8.49 2.20
CA PRO A 260 -2.64 -7.34 2.49
C PRO A 260 -2.28 -6.53 1.24
N ALA A 261 -2.45 -5.21 1.32
CA ALA A 261 -2.26 -4.20 0.27
C ALA A 261 -3.34 -4.13 -0.82
N GLU A 262 -4.25 -5.07 -0.90
CA GLU A 262 -5.33 -4.97 -1.87
C GLU A 262 -6.30 -3.84 -1.52
N ARG A 263 -6.87 -3.23 -2.56
CA ARG A 263 -7.86 -2.16 -2.45
C ARG A 263 -9.08 -2.52 -3.28
N ILE A 264 -10.24 -2.20 -2.74
CA ILE A 264 -11.52 -2.35 -3.44
C ILE A 264 -12.28 -1.04 -3.34
N SER A 265 -12.82 -0.58 -4.48
CA SER A 265 -13.87 0.46 -4.49
C SER A 265 -15.19 -0.18 -4.92
N ALA A 266 -16.19 -0.12 -4.04
CA ALA A 266 -17.49 -0.73 -4.26
C ALA A 266 -18.64 0.22 -3.94
N GLU A 267 -19.62 0.27 -4.83
CA GLU A 267 -20.87 0.98 -4.62
C GLU A 267 -21.84 0.08 -3.85
N VAL A 268 -22.53 0.67 -2.86
CA VAL A 268 -23.63 0.02 -2.14
C VAL A 268 -24.87 0.90 -2.22
N THR A 269 -25.99 0.31 -2.64
CA THR A 269 -27.30 0.97 -2.56
C THR A 269 -27.90 0.72 -1.19
N MET A 270 -28.13 1.79 -0.44
CA MET A 270 -28.67 1.74 0.92
C MET A 270 -30.20 1.64 0.87
N ASN A 271 -30.74 0.44 0.68
CA ASN A 271 -32.16 0.16 0.47
C ASN A 271 -32.76 -0.80 1.52
N HIS A 272 -32.06 -1.06 2.59
CA HIS A 272 -32.52 -1.92 3.69
C HIS A 272 -32.34 -1.22 5.04
N PRO A 273 -33.30 -0.31 5.41
CA PRO A 273 -33.20 0.51 6.62
C PRO A 273 -32.99 -0.31 7.90
N GLY A 274 -32.08 0.16 8.76
CA GLY A 274 -31.71 -0.51 10.00
C GLY A 274 -30.42 0.03 10.60
N VAL A 275 -29.93 -0.66 11.60
CA VAL A 275 -28.59 -0.47 12.17
C VAL A 275 -27.82 -1.77 11.95
N TRP A 276 -26.79 -1.72 11.11
CA TRP A 276 -26.11 -2.88 10.58
C TRP A 276 -24.63 -2.87 10.97
N VAL A 277 -24.02 -4.06 10.97
CA VAL A 277 -22.56 -4.20 11.05
C VAL A 277 -22.02 -4.49 9.66
N LEU A 278 -21.19 -3.60 9.11
CA LEU A 278 -20.24 -3.96 8.08
C LEU A 278 -19.04 -4.59 8.78
N GLY A 279 -18.83 -5.89 8.63
CA GLY A 279 -17.84 -6.58 9.43
C GLY A 279 -17.25 -7.84 8.80
N GLU A 280 -16.26 -8.37 9.49
CA GLU A 280 -15.53 -9.57 9.10
C GLU A 280 -16.41 -10.81 9.27
N VAL A 281 -16.34 -11.72 8.29
CA VAL A 281 -17.13 -12.96 8.30
C VAL A 281 -16.56 -14.03 9.22
N ARG A 282 -15.25 -14.00 9.50
CA ARG A 282 -14.60 -14.90 10.47
C ARG A 282 -14.90 -14.42 11.89
N LYS A 283 -15.61 -15.25 12.66
CA LYS A 283 -16.11 -14.87 13.99
C LYS A 283 -15.03 -14.39 14.96
N HIS A 284 -13.84 -15.01 14.96
CA HIS A 284 -12.75 -14.64 15.87
C HIS A 284 -12.17 -13.25 15.51
N VAL A 285 -12.03 -12.90 14.24
CA VAL A 285 -11.53 -11.59 13.79
C VAL A 285 -12.57 -10.49 14.03
N GLN A 286 -13.86 -10.79 13.80
CA GLN A 286 -14.93 -9.86 14.15
C GLN A 286 -14.99 -9.63 15.68
N ALA A 287 -14.83 -10.68 16.47
CA ALA A 287 -14.76 -10.56 17.93
C ALA A 287 -13.53 -9.79 18.41
N ALA A 288 -12.42 -9.83 17.67
CA ALA A 288 -11.25 -8.98 17.90
C ALA A 288 -11.49 -7.50 17.53
N GLY A 289 -12.62 -7.17 16.86
CA GLY A 289 -13.06 -5.81 16.61
C GLY A 289 -13.20 -5.40 15.14
N MET A 290 -12.95 -6.28 14.16
CA MET A 290 -13.03 -5.94 12.74
C MET A 290 -14.47 -5.72 12.31
N GLY A 291 -14.87 -4.45 12.25
CA GLY A 291 -16.18 -4.02 11.81
C GLY A 291 -16.46 -2.56 12.11
N VAL A 292 -17.47 -2.02 11.45
CA VAL A 292 -18.00 -0.67 11.67
C VAL A 292 -19.53 -0.70 11.60
N VAL A 293 -20.17 0.13 12.41
CA VAL A 293 -21.64 0.27 12.39
C VAL A 293 -22.07 1.13 11.22
N ILE A 294 -23.07 0.69 10.47
CA ILE A 294 -23.79 1.49 9.48
C ILE A 294 -25.18 1.80 10.05
N GLU A 295 -25.48 3.08 10.22
CA GLU A 295 -26.69 3.58 10.85
C GLU A 295 -27.50 4.38 9.83
N TYR A 296 -28.73 3.92 9.55
CA TYR A 296 -29.66 4.71 8.76
C TYR A 296 -30.23 5.84 9.61
N ALA A 297 -30.45 7.03 9.01
CA ALA A 297 -30.81 8.25 9.70
C ALA A 297 -32.05 8.11 10.61
N ASP A 298 -33.03 7.29 10.20
CA ASP A 298 -34.29 7.10 10.91
C ASP A 298 -34.37 5.76 11.65
N ALA A 299 -33.24 5.04 11.76
CA ALA A 299 -33.16 3.75 12.41
C ALA A 299 -32.48 3.87 13.79
N HIS A 300 -33.02 3.15 14.76
CA HIS A 300 -32.52 3.11 16.12
C HIS A 300 -32.44 1.66 16.59
N GLY A 301 -31.51 1.35 17.47
CA GLY A 301 -31.39 0.02 18.06
C GLY A 301 -29.96 -0.47 18.13
N LYS A 302 -29.82 -1.77 18.45
CA LYS A 302 -28.52 -2.43 18.48
C LYS A 302 -28.09 -2.81 17.06
N PRO A 303 -26.82 -2.67 16.71
CA PRO A 303 -26.31 -3.13 15.43
C PRO A 303 -26.57 -4.63 15.22
N VAL A 304 -27.05 -4.97 14.04
CA VAL A 304 -27.37 -6.34 13.64
C VAL A 304 -26.28 -6.88 12.73
N TRP A 305 -25.84 -8.09 13.01
CA TRP A 305 -24.97 -8.89 12.16
C TRP A 305 -25.69 -10.17 11.72
N GLN A 306 -25.52 -10.52 10.46
CA GLN A 306 -25.96 -11.78 9.91
C GLN A 306 -24.88 -12.30 8.96
N GLN A 307 -24.51 -13.57 9.14
CA GLN A 307 -23.54 -14.21 8.27
C GLN A 307 -24.05 -14.25 6.83
N PRO A 308 -23.27 -13.86 5.81
CA PRO A 308 -23.69 -13.99 4.41
C PRO A 308 -23.85 -15.47 4.04
N GLN A 309 -24.76 -15.73 3.10
CA GLN A 309 -25.02 -17.10 2.64
C GLN A 309 -23.93 -17.62 1.72
N THR A 310 -23.34 -16.71 0.92
CA THR A 310 -22.31 -17.04 -0.07
C THR A 310 -20.98 -16.47 0.36
N LEU A 311 -20.00 -17.35 0.59
CA LEU A 311 -18.60 -16.98 0.88
C LEU A 311 -17.74 -17.25 -0.35
N HIS A 312 -17.99 -16.51 -1.43
CA HIS A 312 -17.27 -16.69 -2.69
C HIS A 312 -16.65 -15.41 -3.18
N TRP A 313 -15.35 -15.44 -3.48
CA TRP A 313 -14.61 -14.38 -4.11
C TRP A 313 -13.70 -14.93 -5.20
N ASP A 314 -13.79 -14.34 -6.39
CA ASP A 314 -12.98 -14.72 -7.53
C ASP A 314 -12.72 -13.49 -8.40
N TYR A 315 -11.44 -13.16 -8.63
CA TYR A 315 -11.09 -12.02 -9.49
C TYR A 315 -11.63 -12.16 -10.91
N ILE A 316 -11.68 -13.39 -11.45
CA ILE A 316 -12.05 -13.65 -12.85
C ILE A 316 -13.44 -13.11 -13.21
N GLN A 317 -14.36 -13.07 -12.24
CA GLN A 317 -15.71 -12.54 -12.48
C GLN A 317 -15.73 -11.07 -12.88
N PHE A 318 -14.67 -10.32 -12.58
CA PHE A 318 -14.54 -8.90 -12.89
C PHE A 318 -13.87 -8.63 -14.25
N GLY A 319 -13.35 -9.65 -14.90
CA GLY A 319 -12.70 -9.56 -16.21
C GLY A 319 -13.66 -9.24 -17.34
N ALA A 320 -13.11 -8.86 -18.49
CA ALA A 320 -13.88 -8.66 -19.69
C ALA A 320 -14.59 -9.96 -20.11
N THR A 321 -15.82 -9.84 -20.61
CA THR A 321 -16.58 -10.98 -21.13
C THR A 321 -15.99 -11.54 -22.44
N ASP A 322 -15.16 -10.73 -23.09
CA ASP A 322 -14.43 -11.05 -24.30
C ASP A 322 -12.98 -11.41 -23.96
N ASN A 323 -12.74 -12.69 -23.73
CA ASN A 323 -11.41 -13.23 -23.37
C ASN A 323 -10.48 -13.29 -24.59
N ARG A 324 -10.30 -12.17 -25.30
CA ARG A 324 -9.35 -12.12 -26.41
C ARG A 324 -7.93 -12.28 -25.85
N GLU A 325 -7.25 -13.33 -26.27
CA GLU A 325 -5.79 -13.34 -26.18
C GLU A 325 -5.27 -12.08 -26.92
N PRO A 326 -4.19 -11.45 -26.41
CA PRO A 326 -3.55 -10.35 -27.14
C PRO A 326 -3.31 -10.80 -28.59
N SER A 327 -3.50 -9.88 -29.53
CA SER A 327 -3.26 -10.22 -30.95
C SER A 327 -1.90 -10.91 -31.08
N ALA A 328 -1.84 -11.98 -31.88
CA ALA A 328 -0.62 -12.78 -32.07
C ALA A 328 0.61 -11.97 -32.54
N GLU A 329 0.43 -10.69 -32.84
CA GLU A 329 1.48 -9.74 -33.24
C GLU A 329 2.29 -9.17 -32.07
N LEU A 330 1.78 -9.23 -30.82
CA LEU A 330 2.52 -8.73 -29.67
C LEU A 330 3.38 -9.85 -29.05
N LYS A 331 4.69 -9.76 -29.26
CA LYS A 331 5.67 -10.66 -28.63
C LYS A 331 5.63 -10.45 -27.12
N VAL A 332 5.19 -11.46 -26.36
CA VAL A 332 5.20 -11.48 -24.91
C VAL A 332 6.29 -12.44 -24.43
N THR A 333 7.23 -11.95 -23.62
CA THR A 333 8.33 -12.78 -23.09
C THR A 333 7.92 -13.36 -21.73
N PRO A 334 7.91 -14.71 -21.57
CA PRO A 334 7.55 -15.33 -20.30
C PRO A 334 8.72 -15.24 -19.29
N ILE A 335 8.38 -14.97 -18.04
CA ILE A 335 9.30 -14.95 -16.88
C ILE A 335 8.69 -15.83 -15.79
N PRO A 336 9.17 -17.07 -15.60
CA PRO A 336 8.70 -17.93 -14.53
C PRO A 336 9.26 -17.49 -13.18
N LEU A 337 8.40 -17.38 -12.17
CA LEU A 337 8.72 -17.05 -10.79
C LEU A 337 8.11 -18.12 -9.87
N THR A 338 8.97 -18.95 -9.30
CA THR A 338 8.57 -20.01 -8.36
C THR A 338 8.74 -19.53 -6.93
N PHE A 339 7.70 -19.64 -6.13
CA PHE A 339 7.68 -19.26 -4.72
C PHE A 339 7.81 -20.52 -3.86
N GLU A 340 8.78 -20.52 -2.95
CA GLU A 340 9.10 -21.65 -2.08
C GLU A 340 9.51 -21.12 -0.71
N SER A 341 9.28 -21.93 0.33
CA SER A 341 9.85 -21.69 1.66
C SER A 341 10.94 -22.70 1.95
N ARG A 342 11.92 -22.29 2.73
CA ARG A 342 12.97 -23.18 3.24
C ARG A 342 13.03 -23.07 4.74
N PHE A 343 12.61 -24.12 5.41
CA PHE A 343 12.81 -24.27 6.85
C PHE A 343 14.28 -24.54 7.16
N THR A 344 14.87 -23.72 8.03
CA THR A 344 16.30 -23.81 8.37
C THR A 344 16.57 -24.53 9.68
N GLY A 345 15.51 -24.98 10.44
CA GLY A 345 15.62 -25.77 11.67
C GLY A 345 16.04 -24.98 12.92
N HIS A 346 15.73 -25.50 14.12
CA HIS A 346 16.15 -25.04 15.46
C HIS A 346 16.32 -23.53 15.67
N GLY A 347 15.21 -22.79 15.69
CA GLY A 347 15.19 -21.35 16.02
C GLY A 347 15.75 -20.43 14.94
N ALA A 348 16.05 -20.94 13.75
CA ALA A 348 16.33 -20.14 12.57
C ALA A 348 14.99 -19.84 11.87
N MET A 349 14.85 -18.61 11.42
CA MET A 349 13.65 -18.17 10.71
C MET A 349 13.56 -18.84 9.34
N ASP A 350 12.34 -19.12 8.92
CA ASP A 350 12.09 -19.53 7.54
C ASP A 350 12.64 -18.49 6.59
N ARG A 351 13.16 -18.99 5.47
CA ARG A 351 13.51 -18.10 4.37
C ARG A 351 12.55 -18.31 3.23
N TRP A 352 12.05 -17.20 2.73
CA TRP A 352 11.22 -17.17 1.54
C TRP A 352 12.08 -17.00 0.31
N MET A 353 11.78 -17.77 -0.71
CA MET A 353 12.62 -17.86 -1.91
C MET A 353 11.79 -17.59 -3.17
N ILE A 354 12.39 -16.86 -4.10
CA ILE A 354 11.96 -16.74 -5.48
C ILE A 354 13.03 -17.43 -6.35
N ASN A 355 12.59 -18.44 -7.11
CA ASN A 355 13.49 -19.25 -7.95
C ASN A 355 14.67 -19.85 -7.16
N GLY A 356 14.40 -20.34 -5.94
CA GLY A 356 15.39 -21.02 -5.07
C GLY A 356 16.37 -20.09 -4.36
N LYS A 357 16.19 -18.75 -4.43
CA LYS A 357 17.04 -17.75 -3.76
C LYS A 357 16.21 -16.79 -2.93
N SER A 358 16.76 -16.39 -1.77
CA SER A 358 16.19 -15.33 -0.92
C SER A 358 16.93 -14.02 -1.17
N PHE A 359 16.24 -12.90 -1.09
CA PHE A 359 16.87 -11.59 -1.14
C PHE A 359 17.90 -11.44 0.03
N PRO A 360 19.10 -10.83 -0.19
CA PRO A 360 19.51 -10.11 -1.42
C PRO A 360 20.12 -10.97 -2.55
N ASP A 361 20.16 -12.28 -2.42
CA ASP A 361 20.79 -13.18 -3.39
C ASP A 361 19.89 -13.52 -4.60
N THR A 362 18.65 -12.98 -4.64
CA THR A 362 17.75 -13.12 -5.79
C THR A 362 18.32 -12.42 -7.02
N GLU A 363 18.07 -13.00 -8.20
CA GLU A 363 18.53 -12.44 -9.46
C GLU A 363 17.74 -11.15 -9.81
N THR A 364 18.44 -10.09 -10.21
CA THR A 364 17.79 -8.92 -10.81
C THR A 364 17.45 -9.21 -12.26
N ILE A 365 16.16 -9.18 -12.60
CA ILE A 365 15.68 -9.46 -13.95
C ILE A 365 15.73 -8.20 -14.79
N ALA A 366 16.44 -8.25 -15.93
CA ALA A 366 16.51 -7.16 -16.88
C ALA A 366 15.24 -7.13 -17.77
N LEU A 367 14.64 -5.97 -17.90
CA LEU A 367 13.51 -5.67 -18.77
C LEU A 367 13.92 -4.59 -19.76
N GLU A 368 13.52 -4.74 -21.02
CA GLU A 368 13.68 -3.73 -22.04
C GLU A 368 12.43 -2.84 -22.10
N ARG A 369 12.63 -1.53 -22.07
CA ARG A 369 11.55 -0.55 -22.07
C ARG A 369 10.62 -0.72 -23.26
N GLY A 370 9.32 -0.67 -23.00
CA GLY A 370 8.27 -0.83 -24.00
C GLY A 370 7.90 -2.29 -24.31
N ASN A 371 8.73 -3.25 -23.91
CA ASN A 371 8.44 -4.66 -24.13
C ASN A 371 7.41 -5.18 -23.12
N ARG A 372 6.67 -6.21 -23.52
CA ARG A 372 5.65 -6.87 -22.70
C ARG A 372 6.16 -8.21 -22.19
N TYR A 373 5.97 -8.45 -20.90
CA TYR A 373 6.42 -9.64 -20.20
C TYR A 373 5.23 -10.32 -19.51
N ARG A 374 5.23 -11.66 -19.53
CA ARG A 374 4.27 -12.46 -18.79
C ARG A 374 4.96 -13.08 -17.59
N LEU A 375 4.66 -12.57 -16.40
CA LEU A 375 5.11 -13.14 -15.15
C LEU A 375 4.23 -14.35 -14.83
N ILE A 376 4.86 -15.51 -14.65
CA ILE A 376 4.18 -16.78 -14.35
C ILE A 376 4.53 -17.15 -12.91
N PHE A 377 3.62 -16.87 -12.00
CA PHE A 377 3.78 -17.16 -10.58
C PHE A 377 3.39 -18.61 -10.30
N LYS A 378 4.30 -19.37 -9.71
CA LYS A 378 4.08 -20.77 -9.29
C LYS A 378 4.30 -20.86 -7.78
N ASN A 379 3.23 -20.81 -7.01
CA ASN A 379 3.33 -20.95 -5.57
C ASN A 379 3.41 -22.44 -5.18
N LYS A 380 4.59 -22.88 -4.75
CA LYS A 380 4.85 -24.24 -4.26
C LYS A 380 4.92 -24.30 -2.73
N SER A 381 4.73 -23.16 -2.06
CA SER A 381 4.69 -23.11 -0.61
C SER A 381 3.31 -23.51 -0.06
N GLN A 382 3.20 -23.59 1.25
CA GLN A 382 1.93 -23.88 1.94
C GLN A 382 1.14 -22.61 2.27
N ASP A 383 1.73 -21.42 2.04
CA ASP A 383 1.14 -20.14 2.38
C ASP A 383 0.65 -19.38 1.15
N ASP A 384 -0.35 -18.54 1.37
CA ASP A 384 -0.87 -17.61 0.36
C ASP A 384 0.04 -16.38 0.29
N HIS A 385 0.34 -15.89 -0.92
CA HIS A 385 1.20 -14.72 -1.12
C HIS A 385 0.49 -13.61 -1.89
N PRO A 386 0.11 -12.50 -1.24
CA PRO A 386 -0.20 -11.26 -1.95
C PRO A 386 1.09 -10.67 -2.50
N VAL A 387 1.32 -10.80 -3.80
CA VAL A 387 2.55 -10.30 -4.45
C VAL A 387 2.30 -8.96 -5.10
N HIS A 388 3.22 -8.05 -4.90
CA HIS A 388 3.17 -6.66 -5.35
C HIS A 388 4.37 -6.31 -6.23
N LEU A 389 4.10 -5.57 -7.30
CA LEU A 389 5.11 -4.98 -8.16
C LEU A 389 5.07 -3.45 -8.04
N HIS A 390 6.14 -2.86 -7.54
CA HIS A 390 6.29 -1.42 -7.40
C HIS A 390 6.25 -0.71 -8.77
N ARG A 391 5.74 0.50 -8.79
CA ARG A 391 5.83 1.44 -9.91
C ARG A 391 5.18 0.96 -11.21
N SER A 392 4.39 -0.10 -11.17
CA SER A 392 3.79 -0.72 -12.34
C SER A 392 2.42 -1.32 -12.03
N LEU A 393 1.58 -1.38 -13.06
CA LEU A 393 0.40 -2.24 -13.05
C LEU A 393 0.66 -3.46 -13.92
N PHE A 394 0.02 -4.54 -13.57
CA PHE A 394 -0.07 -5.73 -14.39
C PHE A 394 -1.52 -6.09 -14.71
N GLU A 395 -1.73 -6.66 -15.86
CA GLU A 395 -3.01 -7.23 -16.28
C GLU A 395 -3.08 -8.70 -15.88
N VAL A 396 -4.10 -9.09 -15.13
CA VAL A 396 -4.32 -10.50 -14.76
C VAL A 396 -4.79 -11.28 -15.99
N ARG A 397 -4.07 -12.35 -16.34
CA ARG A 397 -4.33 -13.15 -17.55
C ARG A 397 -4.89 -14.53 -17.23
N ARG A 398 -4.41 -15.16 -16.15
CA ARG A 398 -4.85 -16.51 -15.77
C ARG A 398 -4.71 -16.74 -14.27
N ILE A 399 -5.65 -17.43 -13.67
CA ILE A 399 -5.57 -17.87 -12.27
C ILE A 399 -6.09 -19.32 -12.21
N ALA A 400 -5.31 -20.23 -11.63
CA ALA A 400 -5.67 -21.65 -11.51
C ALA A 400 -6.14 -22.24 -12.83
N GLY A 401 -5.44 -21.95 -13.93
CA GLY A 401 -5.76 -22.44 -15.28
C GLY A 401 -6.93 -21.71 -15.99
N ARG A 402 -7.68 -20.83 -15.31
CA ARG A 402 -8.82 -20.09 -15.90
C ARG A 402 -8.36 -18.73 -16.43
N ALA A 403 -8.66 -18.45 -17.70
CA ALA A 403 -8.29 -17.20 -18.36
C ALA A 403 -9.20 -16.03 -17.94
N THR A 404 -8.62 -14.82 -17.96
CA THR A 404 -9.33 -13.54 -17.80
C THR A 404 -8.60 -12.44 -18.55
N SER A 405 -9.19 -11.25 -18.68
CA SER A 405 -8.55 -10.11 -19.33
C SER A 405 -9.06 -8.77 -18.78
N GLY A 406 -8.26 -7.73 -18.95
CA GLY A 406 -8.61 -6.35 -18.63
C GLY A 406 -8.60 -6.00 -17.14
N ILE A 407 -8.34 -6.92 -16.23
CA ILE A 407 -8.22 -6.63 -14.80
C ILE A 407 -6.82 -6.11 -14.53
N LEU A 408 -6.71 -4.83 -14.21
CA LEU A 408 -5.44 -4.18 -13.86
C LEU A 408 -5.28 -4.13 -12.33
N LYS A 409 -4.16 -4.62 -11.84
CA LYS A 409 -3.80 -4.64 -10.42
C LYS A 409 -2.32 -4.32 -10.24
N ASP A 410 -1.91 -3.99 -9.03
CA ASP A 410 -0.50 -3.93 -8.62
C ASP A 410 -0.17 -4.97 -7.55
N THR A 411 -1.20 -5.57 -6.94
CA THR A 411 -1.09 -6.62 -5.92
C THR A 411 -2.05 -7.76 -6.25
N ILE A 412 -1.59 -9.00 -6.26
CA ILE A 412 -2.44 -10.18 -6.53
C ILE A 412 -2.17 -11.31 -5.54
N LEU A 413 -3.22 -11.92 -5.01
CA LEU A 413 -3.10 -13.10 -4.17
C LEU A 413 -2.80 -14.34 -5.01
N VAL A 414 -1.65 -14.95 -4.78
CA VAL A 414 -1.27 -16.25 -5.34
C VAL A 414 -1.41 -17.28 -4.22
N LYS A 415 -2.52 -18.04 -4.23
CA LYS A 415 -2.81 -19.04 -3.19
C LYS A 415 -1.82 -20.19 -3.19
N ALA A 416 -1.68 -20.85 -2.05
CA ALA A 416 -0.88 -22.07 -1.89
C ALA A 416 -1.21 -23.11 -2.97
N GLY A 417 -0.19 -23.64 -3.64
CA GLY A 417 -0.34 -24.63 -4.71
C GLY A 417 -0.93 -24.10 -6.03
N VAL A 418 -1.16 -22.80 -6.17
CA VAL A 418 -1.80 -22.19 -7.34
C VAL A 418 -0.76 -21.54 -8.27
N GLU A 419 -1.05 -21.60 -9.57
CA GLU A 419 -0.36 -20.81 -10.60
C GLU A 419 -1.22 -19.63 -11.04
N ALA A 420 -0.60 -18.44 -11.17
CA ALA A 420 -1.22 -17.24 -11.72
C ALA A 420 -0.32 -16.61 -12.79
N GLU A 421 -0.93 -16.08 -13.85
CA GLU A 421 -0.21 -15.38 -14.92
C GLU A 421 -0.69 -13.93 -14.99
N VAL A 422 0.27 -13.01 -15.01
CA VAL A 422 -0.01 -11.58 -15.22
C VAL A 422 0.89 -11.04 -16.32
N GLU A 423 0.44 -10.00 -17.01
CA GLU A 423 1.25 -9.31 -18.00
C GLU A 423 1.57 -7.89 -17.58
N VAL A 424 2.82 -7.50 -17.74
CA VAL A 424 3.33 -6.16 -17.46
C VAL A 424 4.03 -5.61 -18.69
N THR A 425 3.82 -4.32 -18.96
CA THR A 425 4.64 -3.57 -19.93
C THR A 425 5.73 -2.82 -19.17
N ALA A 426 6.97 -3.02 -19.55
CA ALA A 426 8.12 -2.40 -18.90
C ALA A 426 8.21 -0.90 -19.24
N ASN A 427 7.49 -0.06 -18.53
CA ASN A 427 7.44 1.39 -18.79
C ASN A 427 8.14 2.24 -17.72
N ALA A 428 8.47 1.65 -16.56
CA ALA A 428 9.06 2.34 -15.42
C ALA A 428 10.60 2.20 -15.43
N PRO A 429 11.38 3.18 -15.92
CA PRO A 429 12.84 3.09 -15.96
C PRO A 429 13.45 2.94 -14.57
N GLY A 430 14.58 2.25 -14.46
CA GLY A 430 15.29 2.01 -13.21
C GLY A 430 14.89 0.70 -12.53
N LEU A 431 15.11 0.62 -11.21
CA LEU A 431 14.77 -0.54 -10.41
C LEU A 431 13.31 -0.49 -9.97
N SER A 432 12.65 -1.64 -9.96
CA SER A 432 11.32 -1.86 -9.40
C SER A 432 11.36 -3.10 -8.51
N LEU A 433 10.88 -2.97 -7.28
CA LEU A 433 10.82 -4.07 -6.33
C LEU A 433 9.60 -4.95 -6.62
N PHE A 434 9.80 -6.25 -6.60
CA PHE A 434 8.75 -7.26 -6.55
C PHE A 434 8.86 -8.00 -5.22
N ARG A 435 7.77 -8.12 -4.47
CA ARG A 435 7.76 -8.74 -3.15
C ARG A 435 6.43 -9.35 -2.77
N CYS A 436 6.43 -10.25 -1.80
CA CYS A 436 5.23 -10.54 -1.03
C CYS A 436 4.87 -9.34 -0.16
N HIS A 437 3.57 -9.03 -0.02
CA HIS A 437 3.14 -7.91 0.81
C HIS A 437 2.86 -8.29 2.27
N GLN A 438 3.01 -9.54 2.65
CA GLN A 438 3.11 -9.92 4.06
C GLN A 438 4.48 -9.49 4.59
N GLN A 439 4.48 -8.76 5.70
CA GLN A 439 5.69 -8.14 6.26
C GLN A 439 6.75 -9.18 6.63
N ASP A 440 6.35 -10.25 7.31
CA ASP A 440 7.23 -11.34 7.70
C ASP A 440 7.85 -12.06 6.49
N HIS A 441 7.07 -12.32 5.44
CA HIS A 441 7.58 -12.93 4.21
C HIS A 441 8.60 -12.03 3.53
N MET A 442 8.32 -10.72 3.45
CA MET A 442 9.23 -9.74 2.89
C MET A 442 10.54 -9.70 3.69
N ASP A 443 10.43 -9.58 5.02
CA ASP A 443 11.58 -9.50 5.94
C ASP A 443 12.45 -10.77 5.88
N MET A 444 11.84 -11.92 5.56
CA MET A 444 12.52 -13.21 5.40
C MET A 444 12.99 -13.48 3.97
N GLY A 445 13.03 -12.46 3.09
CA GLY A 445 13.69 -12.53 1.80
C GLY A 445 12.77 -12.76 0.60
N PHE A 446 11.45 -12.69 0.74
CA PHE A 446 10.54 -12.76 -0.40
C PHE A 446 10.52 -11.46 -1.19
N MET A 447 11.66 -11.14 -1.78
CA MET A 447 11.88 -9.94 -2.61
C MET A 447 12.79 -10.26 -3.79
N MET A 448 12.60 -9.52 -4.89
CA MET A 448 13.53 -9.47 -6.02
C MET A 448 13.41 -8.13 -6.74
N LEU A 449 14.40 -7.81 -7.58
CA LEU A 449 14.42 -6.58 -8.35
C LEU A 449 14.21 -6.86 -9.84
N PHE A 450 13.45 -6.00 -10.47
CA PHE A 450 13.40 -5.82 -11.92
C PHE A 450 14.14 -4.55 -12.29
N ARG A 451 14.90 -4.59 -13.40
CA ARG A 451 15.60 -3.41 -13.92
C ARG A 451 15.10 -3.13 -15.34
N CYS A 452 14.40 -2.03 -15.51
CA CYS A 452 13.97 -1.54 -16.82
C CYS A 452 15.00 -0.53 -17.37
N SER A 453 15.53 -0.81 -18.54
CA SER A 453 16.50 0.02 -19.28
C SER A 453 15.95 0.50 -20.63
#